data_0da3d53f905d9254a589bfc7a1d7c7af
#
_entry.id   0da3d53f905d9254a589bfc7a1d7c7af
#
_cell.length_a   1.000
_cell.length_b   1.000
_cell.length_c   1.000
_cell.angle_alpha   90.00
_cell.angle_beta   90.00
_cell.angle_gamma   90.00
#
_symmetry.space_group_name_H-M   'P 1'
#
loop_
_entity.id
_entity.type
_entity.pdbx_description
1 polymer ?
#
loop_
_entity_poly.entity_id
_entity_poly.type
_entity_poly.pdbx_seq_one_letter_code
_entity_poly.pdbx_strand_id
1 'polypeptide(L)'
;ILDEPTASITEVETKILFSIIGRLKEQGVSIIYISNRMAEIFEIADRVSVLKDGQHQGTFEINDVTVGTLIRKMVGRDLQVQDTQSYANDQVVLEVKNLQGERFRNVSFQLKKGEILALAGLVGAGRTEVARAILGADPIKFVFVLLVGITVKINLPKDAILQGIGFLPESLISQVLFLDMSVADNVVAANLEGVAERGVLKLRQIKQEAEDYIQQLRIVTPSSQQKVLNLSGGNQQKVV
;
A
#
# COMPACT_ATOMS: atom_id res chain seq x y z
N ILE A 1 -27.14 -0.51 -3.27
CA ILE A 1 -25.95 0.25 -2.90
C ILE A 1 -24.75 -0.68 -3.05
N LEU A 2 -23.72 -0.23 -3.74
CA LEU A 2 -22.46 -0.94 -3.98
C LEU A 2 -21.31 -0.06 -3.43
N ASP A 3 -20.59 -0.57 -2.44
CA ASP A 3 -19.50 0.14 -1.79
C ASP A 3 -18.17 -0.50 -2.16
N GLU A 4 -17.35 0.22 -2.94
CA GLU A 4 -16.07 -0.22 -3.54
C GLU A 4 -16.08 -1.67 -4.07
N PRO A 5 -17.07 -2.07 -4.91
CA PRO A 5 -17.27 -3.48 -5.26
C PRO A 5 -16.12 -4.05 -6.12
N THR A 6 -15.26 -3.21 -6.65
CA THR A 6 -14.14 -3.60 -7.52
C THR A 6 -12.80 -3.65 -6.80
N ALA A 7 -12.77 -3.38 -5.48
CA ALA A 7 -11.53 -3.30 -4.72
C ALA A 7 -10.69 -4.60 -4.75
N SER A 8 -11.34 -5.75 -4.88
CA SER A 8 -10.69 -7.08 -4.81
C SER A 8 -10.91 -7.96 -6.06
N ILE A 9 -11.44 -7.41 -7.14
CA ILE A 9 -11.72 -8.15 -8.37
C ILE A 9 -10.85 -7.68 -9.55
N THR A 10 -10.72 -8.55 -10.55
CA THR A 10 -9.94 -8.28 -11.77
C THR A 10 -10.69 -7.34 -12.73
N GLU A 11 -9.99 -6.76 -13.73
CA GLU A 11 -10.63 -5.95 -14.78
C GLU A 11 -11.69 -6.74 -15.56
N VAL A 12 -11.50 -8.03 -15.77
CA VAL A 12 -12.47 -8.89 -16.46
C VAL A 12 -13.75 -9.01 -15.64
N GLU A 13 -13.61 -9.25 -14.35
CA GLU A 13 -14.75 -9.34 -13.42
C GLU A 13 -15.45 -8.00 -13.25
N THR A 14 -14.69 -6.89 -13.26
CA THR A 14 -15.24 -5.53 -13.26
C THR A 14 -16.15 -5.29 -14.47
N LYS A 15 -15.73 -5.68 -15.67
CA LYS A 15 -16.56 -5.58 -16.89
C LYS A 15 -17.83 -6.43 -16.79
N ILE A 16 -17.74 -7.61 -16.20
CA ILE A 16 -18.93 -8.45 -15.94
C ILE A 16 -19.89 -7.73 -14.97
N LEU A 17 -19.37 -7.17 -13.87
CA LEU A 17 -20.15 -6.39 -12.92
C LEU A 17 -20.84 -5.21 -13.62
N PHE A 18 -20.13 -4.46 -14.46
CA PHE A 18 -20.71 -3.32 -15.19
C PHE A 18 -21.81 -3.75 -16.17
N SER A 19 -21.67 -4.90 -16.83
CA SER A 19 -22.73 -5.44 -17.66
C SER A 19 -23.98 -5.81 -16.86
N ILE A 20 -23.81 -6.30 -15.62
CA ILE A 20 -24.93 -6.58 -14.70
C ILE A 20 -25.60 -5.28 -14.27
N ILE A 21 -24.81 -4.26 -13.90
CA ILE A 21 -25.29 -2.91 -13.54
C ILE A 21 -26.11 -2.31 -14.69
N GLY A 22 -25.61 -2.41 -15.93
CA GLY A 22 -26.33 -1.93 -17.13
C GLY A 22 -27.70 -2.58 -17.29
N ARG A 23 -27.80 -3.91 -17.18
CA ARG A 23 -29.07 -4.63 -17.25
C ARG A 23 -30.04 -4.24 -16.12
N LEU A 24 -29.55 -4.03 -14.92
CA LEU A 24 -30.37 -3.56 -13.81
C LEU A 24 -30.90 -2.12 -14.05
N LYS A 25 -30.08 -1.24 -14.61
CA LYS A 25 -30.51 0.12 -15.03
C LYS A 25 -31.62 0.04 -16.08
N GLU A 26 -31.51 -0.82 -17.10
CA GLU A 26 -32.54 -1.04 -18.13
C GLU A 26 -33.85 -1.52 -17.53
N GLN A 27 -33.82 -2.27 -16.42
CA GLN A 27 -35.00 -2.73 -15.67
C GLN A 27 -35.56 -1.64 -14.72
N GLY A 28 -34.99 -0.43 -14.71
CA GLY A 28 -35.45 0.68 -13.88
C GLY A 28 -34.90 0.66 -12.43
N VAL A 29 -33.89 -0.16 -12.14
CA VAL A 29 -33.27 -0.19 -10.81
C VAL A 29 -32.33 0.99 -10.65
N SER A 30 -32.54 1.81 -9.61
CA SER A 30 -31.62 2.90 -9.24
C SER A 30 -30.49 2.35 -8.39
N ILE A 31 -29.24 2.78 -8.70
CA ILE A 31 -28.04 2.26 -8.08
C ILE A 31 -27.22 3.42 -7.47
N ILE A 32 -26.78 3.25 -6.23
CA ILE A 32 -25.76 4.07 -5.61
C ILE A 32 -24.45 3.27 -5.68
N TYR A 33 -23.47 3.80 -6.41
CA TYR A 33 -22.15 3.20 -6.60
C TYR A 33 -21.10 4.06 -5.93
N ILE A 34 -20.36 3.51 -4.97
CA ILE A 34 -19.30 4.22 -4.24
C ILE A 34 -17.96 3.69 -4.75
N SER A 35 -17.10 4.57 -5.25
CA SER A 35 -15.75 4.24 -5.71
C SER A 35 -14.85 5.47 -5.66
N ASN A 36 -13.56 5.24 -5.46
CA ASN A 36 -12.50 6.24 -5.61
C ASN A 36 -11.81 6.15 -6.99
N ARG A 37 -12.20 5.18 -7.83
CA ARG A 37 -11.63 4.94 -9.16
C ARG A 37 -12.37 5.77 -10.20
N MET A 38 -11.73 6.84 -10.67
CA MET A 38 -12.35 7.75 -11.64
C MET A 38 -12.79 7.06 -12.92
N ALA A 39 -12.00 6.13 -13.45
CA ALA A 39 -12.36 5.39 -14.66
C ALA A 39 -13.72 4.68 -14.54
N GLU A 40 -14.00 4.04 -13.41
CA GLU A 40 -15.26 3.36 -13.14
C GLU A 40 -16.43 4.33 -13.09
N ILE A 41 -16.25 5.45 -12.37
CA ILE A 41 -17.28 6.49 -12.22
C ILE A 41 -17.68 7.04 -13.60
N PHE A 42 -16.70 7.36 -14.45
CA PHE A 42 -16.97 7.88 -15.78
C PHE A 42 -17.55 6.85 -16.75
N GLU A 43 -17.37 5.56 -16.49
CA GLU A 43 -17.91 4.47 -17.33
C GLU A 43 -19.39 4.18 -17.06
N ILE A 44 -19.83 4.23 -15.77
CA ILE A 44 -21.14 3.72 -15.39
C ILE A 44 -22.12 4.75 -14.82
N ALA A 45 -21.62 5.89 -14.30
CA ALA A 45 -22.45 6.83 -13.58
C ALA A 45 -23.14 7.83 -14.52
N ASP A 46 -24.36 8.22 -14.17
CA ASP A 46 -25.09 9.34 -14.81
C ASP A 46 -24.72 10.65 -14.12
N ARG A 47 -24.64 10.62 -12.78
CA ARG A 47 -24.26 11.76 -11.93
C ARG A 47 -23.26 11.34 -10.87
N VAL A 48 -22.42 12.27 -10.42
CA VAL A 48 -21.44 12.05 -9.36
C VAL A 48 -21.60 13.09 -8.25
N SER A 49 -21.71 12.60 -7.02
CA SER A 49 -21.67 13.43 -5.80
C SER A 49 -20.32 13.26 -5.13
N VAL A 50 -19.63 14.36 -4.88
CA VAL A 50 -18.31 14.35 -4.25
C VAL A 50 -18.44 14.62 -2.76
N LEU A 51 -17.77 13.76 -1.97
CA LEU A 51 -17.64 13.90 -0.52
C LEU A 51 -16.15 14.08 -0.17
N LYS A 52 -15.88 14.99 0.77
CA LYS A 52 -14.55 15.21 1.33
C LYS A 52 -14.67 15.49 2.81
N ASP A 53 -13.95 14.75 3.65
CA ASP A 53 -13.95 14.92 5.11
C ASP A 53 -15.37 14.97 5.71
N GLY A 54 -16.28 14.11 5.20
CA GLY A 54 -17.68 14.06 5.60
C GLY A 54 -18.55 15.20 5.06
N GLN A 55 -18.01 16.11 4.25
CA GLN A 55 -18.74 17.25 3.68
C GLN A 55 -19.03 17.05 2.20
N HIS A 56 -20.26 17.41 1.79
CA HIS A 56 -20.69 17.40 0.40
C HIS A 56 -20.02 18.55 -0.38
N GLN A 57 -19.30 18.23 -1.46
CA GLN A 57 -18.57 19.18 -2.30
C GLN A 57 -19.30 19.54 -3.61
N GLY A 58 -20.47 18.94 -3.83
CA GLY A 58 -21.32 19.16 -5.00
C GLY A 58 -21.75 17.87 -5.70
N THR A 59 -22.83 17.96 -6.48
CA THR A 59 -23.32 16.90 -7.38
C THR A 59 -23.27 17.42 -8.80
N PHE A 60 -22.76 16.63 -9.72
CA PHE A 60 -22.49 16.99 -11.10
C PHE A 60 -23.03 15.92 -12.06
N GLU A 61 -23.56 16.35 -13.21
CA GLU A 61 -23.77 15.42 -14.34
C GLU A 61 -22.42 14.95 -14.85
N ILE A 62 -22.31 13.66 -15.18
CA ILE A 62 -21.01 13.07 -15.55
C ILE A 62 -20.43 13.71 -16.81
N ASN A 63 -21.30 14.11 -17.75
CA ASN A 63 -20.91 14.76 -19.00
C ASN A 63 -20.43 16.20 -18.83
N ASP A 64 -20.75 16.84 -17.70
CA ASP A 64 -20.44 18.27 -17.45
C ASP A 64 -19.18 18.43 -16.58
N VAL A 65 -18.53 17.32 -16.18
CA VAL A 65 -17.40 17.35 -15.28
C VAL A 65 -16.22 16.58 -15.83
N THR A 66 -15.00 17.01 -15.50
CA THR A 66 -13.77 16.31 -15.87
C THR A 66 -13.17 15.57 -14.69
N VAL A 67 -12.33 14.56 -14.95
CA VAL A 67 -11.56 13.83 -13.93
C VAL A 67 -10.77 14.81 -13.05
N GLY A 68 -10.10 15.80 -13.65
CA GLY A 68 -9.33 16.80 -12.91
C GLY A 68 -10.19 17.65 -11.97
N THR A 69 -11.41 18.02 -12.40
CA THR A 69 -12.36 18.75 -11.56
C THR A 69 -12.82 17.93 -10.36
N LEU A 70 -13.16 16.65 -10.57
CA LEU A 70 -13.56 15.75 -9.47
C LEU A 70 -12.43 15.54 -8.47
N ILE A 71 -11.22 15.26 -8.95
CA ILE A 71 -10.05 15.07 -8.08
C ILE A 71 -9.77 16.34 -7.27
N ARG A 72 -9.84 17.53 -7.89
CA ARG A 72 -9.68 18.80 -7.17
C ARG A 72 -10.71 18.96 -6.05
N LYS A 73 -11.95 18.58 -6.29
CA LYS A 73 -13.03 18.62 -5.30
C LYS A 73 -12.82 17.60 -4.18
N MET A 74 -12.32 16.40 -4.49
CA MET A 74 -12.02 15.35 -3.50
C MET A 74 -10.81 15.70 -2.63
N VAL A 75 -9.73 16.20 -3.23
CA VAL A 75 -8.46 16.47 -2.54
C VAL A 75 -8.40 17.90 -1.99
N GLY A 76 -9.11 18.84 -2.61
CA GLY A 76 -9.15 20.27 -2.22
C GLY A 76 -7.94 21.08 -2.69
N ARG A 77 -7.10 20.52 -3.56
CA ARG A 77 -5.94 21.18 -4.20
C ARG A 77 -5.73 20.62 -5.59
N ASP A 78 -5.09 21.39 -6.45
CA ASP A 78 -4.64 20.88 -7.75
C ASP A 78 -3.57 19.78 -7.53
N LEU A 79 -3.74 18.65 -8.21
CA LEU A 79 -2.67 17.67 -8.29
C LEU A 79 -1.56 18.28 -9.16
N GLN A 80 -0.46 18.63 -8.52
CA GLN A 80 0.78 18.86 -9.26
C GLN A 80 1.25 17.50 -9.76
N VAL A 81 1.32 17.33 -11.06
CA VAL A 81 2.07 16.22 -11.66
C VAL A 81 3.51 16.45 -11.25
N GLN A 82 4.00 15.69 -10.28
CA GLN A 82 5.43 15.70 -9.99
C GLN A 82 6.11 15.05 -11.18
N ASP A 83 6.97 15.80 -11.85
CA ASP A 83 7.95 15.22 -12.77
C ASP A 83 8.76 14.19 -11.98
N THR A 84 8.59 12.93 -12.32
CA THR A 84 9.34 11.84 -11.72
C THR A 84 10.75 11.85 -12.30
N GLN A 85 11.63 12.64 -11.69
CA GLN A 85 13.05 12.60 -12.02
C GLN A 85 13.62 11.25 -11.55
N SER A 86 14.23 10.50 -12.47
CA SER A 86 14.96 9.29 -12.10
C SER A 86 16.27 9.66 -11.43
N TYR A 87 16.54 9.07 -10.27
CA TYR A 87 17.82 9.18 -9.55
C TYR A 87 18.66 7.90 -9.69
N ALA A 88 18.27 7.01 -10.60
CA ALA A 88 18.99 5.77 -10.85
C ALA A 88 20.39 6.04 -11.39
N ASN A 89 21.36 5.28 -10.87
CA ASN A 89 22.72 5.24 -11.39
C ASN A 89 23.08 3.79 -11.78
N ASP A 90 24.29 3.55 -12.30
CA ASP A 90 24.67 2.23 -12.80
C ASP A 90 25.08 1.22 -11.72
N GLN A 91 25.10 1.61 -10.45
CA GLN A 91 25.43 0.73 -9.34
C GLN A 91 24.28 -0.23 -9.06
N VAL A 92 24.44 -1.53 -9.31
CA VAL A 92 23.49 -2.57 -8.93
C VAL A 92 23.53 -2.75 -7.41
N VAL A 93 22.40 -2.55 -6.74
CA VAL A 93 22.27 -2.73 -5.29
C VAL A 93 21.63 -4.05 -4.92
N LEU A 94 20.74 -4.59 -5.76
CA LEU A 94 20.13 -5.91 -5.58
C LEU A 94 20.15 -6.66 -6.91
N GLU A 95 20.61 -7.89 -6.91
CA GLU A 95 20.50 -8.79 -8.05
C GLU A 95 19.88 -10.10 -7.58
N VAL A 96 18.82 -10.50 -8.26
CA VAL A 96 18.10 -11.76 -8.03
C VAL A 96 18.30 -12.64 -9.24
N LYS A 97 18.77 -13.88 -9.03
CA LYS A 97 19.01 -14.85 -10.12
C LYS A 97 18.25 -16.15 -9.87
N ASN A 98 17.49 -16.56 -10.88
CA ASN A 98 16.78 -17.85 -10.93
C ASN A 98 15.92 -18.13 -9.68
N LEU A 99 15.27 -17.10 -9.13
CA LEU A 99 14.40 -17.26 -7.99
C LEU A 99 13.22 -18.17 -8.34
N GLN A 100 13.00 -19.20 -7.53
CA GLN A 100 11.93 -20.18 -7.69
C GLN A 100 11.19 -20.39 -6.37
N GLY A 101 9.87 -20.35 -6.43
CA GLY A 101 8.96 -20.63 -5.33
C GLY A 101 7.81 -21.54 -5.78
N GLU A 102 6.79 -21.64 -4.95
CA GLU A 102 5.61 -22.45 -5.29
C GLU A 102 4.82 -21.86 -6.47
N ARG A 103 4.67 -20.53 -6.51
CA ARG A 103 3.79 -19.80 -7.44
C ARG A 103 4.53 -19.03 -8.53
N PHE A 104 5.87 -19.10 -8.56
CA PHE A 104 6.68 -18.41 -9.56
C PHE A 104 7.94 -19.23 -9.89
N ARG A 105 8.49 -19.05 -11.10
CA ARG A 105 9.68 -19.77 -11.59
C ARG A 105 10.57 -18.87 -12.42
N ASN A 106 11.89 -19.09 -12.32
CA ASN A 106 12.91 -18.44 -13.15
C ASN A 106 12.86 -16.90 -13.12
N VAL A 107 12.56 -16.32 -11.96
CA VAL A 107 12.52 -14.86 -11.81
C VAL A 107 13.94 -14.34 -11.61
N SER A 108 14.38 -13.46 -12.50
CA SER A 108 15.68 -12.81 -12.43
C SER A 108 15.54 -11.32 -12.78
N PHE A 109 16.15 -10.47 -11.99
CA PHE A 109 16.19 -9.02 -12.23
C PHE A 109 17.32 -8.37 -11.45
N GLN A 110 17.63 -7.14 -11.81
CA GLN A 110 18.55 -6.26 -11.10
C GLN A 110 17.83 -4.98 -10.69
N LEU A 111 18.22 -4.43 -9.55
CA LEU A 111 17.78 -3.12 -9.07
C LEU A 111 19.01 -2.23 -8.89
N LYS A 112 18.99 -1.06 -9.51
CA LYS A 112 20.05 -0.07 -9.42
C LYS A 112 19.80 0.89 -8.25
N LYS A 113 20.85 1.51 -7.77
CA LYS A 113 20.74 2.53 -6.72
C LYS A 113 19.96 3.73 -7.21
N GLY A 114 18.93 4.14 -6.43
CA GLY A 114 18.02 5.23 -6.78
C GLY A 114 16.95 4.88 -7.81
N GLU A 115 16.85 3.60 -8.22
CA GLU A 115 15.84 3.11 -9.17
C GLU A 115 14.55 2.69 -8.46
N ILE A 116 13.43 2.89 -9.14
CA ILE A 116 12.13 2.27 -8.81
C ILE A 116 11.85 1.22 -9.89
N LEU A 117 11.99 -0.06 -9.54
CA LEU A 117 11.64 -1.18 -10.40
C LEU A 117 10.22 -1.65 -10.09
N ALA A 118 9.31 -1.55 -11.06
CA ALA A 118 7.94 -2.01 -10.91
C ALA A 118 7.78 -3.46 -11.39
N LEU A 119 7.17 -4.31 -10.56
CA LEU A 119 6.76 -5.67 -10.93
C LEU A 119 5.28 -5.64 -11.34
N ALA A 120 5.00 -5.68 -12.64
CA ALA A 120 3.65 -5.69 -13.18
C ALA A 120 3.11 -7.11 -13.38
N GLY A 121 1.81 -7.29 -13.23
CA GLY A 121 1.12 -8.57 -13.46
C GLY A 121 -0.32 -8.55 -12.95
N LEU A 122 -1.13 -9.50 -13.39
CA LEU A 122 -2.51 -9.67 -12.92
C LEU A 122 -2.56 -10.19 -11.48
N VAL A 123 -3.75 -10.16 -10.88
CA VAL A 123 -4.00 -10.80 -9.58
C VAL A 123 -3.62 -12.29 -9.67
N GLY A 124 -2.85 -12.76 -8.70
CA GLY A 124 -2.35 -14.15 -8.70
C GLY A 124 -1.10 -14.41 -9.56
N ALA A 125 -0.50 -13.40 -10.19
CA ALA A 125 0.71 -13.55 -11.01
C ALA A 125 2.00 -13.83 -10.21
N GLY A 126 1.95 -13.86 -8.89
CA GLY A 126 3.09 -14.21 -8.04
C GLY A 126 3.98 -13.03 -7.63
N ARG A 127 3.56 -11.78 -7.86
CA ARG A 127 4.35 -10.57 -7.53
C ARG A 127 4.66 -10.46 -6.04
N THR A 128 3.66 -10.61 -5.20
CA THR A 128 3.78 -10.55 -3.73
C THR A 128 4.64 -11.70 -3.22
N GLU A 129 4.47 -12.90 -3.78
CA GLU A 129 5.24 -14.08 -3.43
C GLU A 129 6.73 -13.93 -3.78
N VAL A 130 7.07 -13.28 -4.89
CA VAL A 130 8.46 -12.93 -5.24
C VAL A 130 9.06 -11.98 -4.19
N ALA A 131 8.35 -10.93 -3.81
CA ALA A 131 8.83 -9.98 -2.80
C ALA A 131 9.01 -10.66 -1.43
N ARG A 132 8.05 -11.48 -0.99
CA ARG A 132 8.10 -12.24 0.26
C ARG A 132 9.23 -13.27 0.26
N ALA A 133 9.50 -13.91 -0.87
CA ALA A 133 10.59 -14.85 -1.02
C ALA A 133 11.97 -14.18 -0.88
N ILE A 134 12.15 -12.99 -1.48
CA ILE A 134 13.38 -12.19 -1.30
C ILE A 134 13.59 -11.78 0.15
N LEU A 135 12.50 -11.49 0.86
CA LEU A 135 12.52 -11.16 2.29
C LEU A 135 12.83 -12.38 3.18
N GLY A 136 12.73 -13.60 2.68
CA GLY A 136 12.84 -14.82 3.48
C GLY A 136 11.58 -15.14 4.29
N ALA A 137 10.42 -14.56 3.92
CA ALA A 137 9.14 -14.83 4.57
C ALA A 137 8.46 -16.09 4.05
N ASP A 138 8.71 -16.45 2.79
CA ASP A 138 8.18 -17.65 2.15
C ASP A 138 9.32 -18.62 1.78
N PRO A 139 9.08 -19.94 1.83
CA PRO A 139 10.10 -20.92 1.47
C PRO A 139 10.45 -20.83 -0.02
N ILE A 140 11.73 -20.84 -0.30
CA ILE A 140 12.28 -20.82 -1.65
C ILE A 140 12.96 -22.13 -2.00
N LYS A 141 12.84 -22.55 -3.27
CA LYS A 141 13.51 -23.76 -3.78
C LYS A 141 14.92 -23.47 -4.26
N PHE A 142 15.13 -22.29 -4.81
CA PHE A 142 16.43 -21.87 -5.36
C PHE A 142 16.51 -20.34 -5.43
N VAL A 143 17.62 -19.76 -4.97
CA VAL A 143 17.89 -18.33 -5.15
C VAL A 143 19.36 -17.99 -4.97
N PHE A 144 19.84 -17.07 -5.79
CA PHE A 144 21.01 -16.25 -5.49
C PHE A 144 20.55 -14.80 -5.36
N VAL A 145 20.65 -14.26 -4.14
CA VAL A 145 20.45 -12.84 -3.87
C VAL A 145 21.83 -12.23 -3.66
N LEU A 146 22.17 -11.25 -4.47
CA LEU A 146 23.39 -10.48 -4.31
C LEU A 146 23.01 -9.05 -3.89
N LEU A 147 23.57 -8.58 -2.80
CA LEU A 147 23.50 -7.20 -2.38
C LEU A 147 24.87 -6.53 -2.60
N VAL A 148 24.88 -5.49 -3.45
CA VAL A 148 26.09 -4.77 -3.84
C VAL A 148 27.20 -5.74 -4.32
N GLY A 149 26.82 -6.75 -5.10
CA GLY A 149 27.72 -7.76 -5.65
C GLY A 149 28.14 -8.88 -4.67
N ILE A 150 27.70 -8.86 -3.44
CA ILE A 150 28.01 -9.90 -2.42
C ILE A 150 26.80 -10.83 -2.29
N THR A 151 27.04 -12.12 -2.44
CA THR A 151 25.97 -13.12 -2.21
C THR A 151 25.56 -13.14 -0.74
N VAL A 152 24.29 -12.88 -0.47
CA VAL A 152 23.72 -12.93 0.87
C VAL A 152 22.76 -14.11 1.02
N LYS A 153 22.77 -14.70 2.20
CA LYS A 153 21.83 -15.76 2.55
C LYS A 153 20.76 -15.16 3.44
N ILE A 154 19.52 -15.12 2.94
CA ILE A 154 18.34 -14.65 3.66
C ILE A 154 17.47 -15.86 3.94
N ASN A 155 17.34 -16.24 5.19
CA ASN A 155 16.50 -17.36 5.61
C ASN A 155 15.23 -16.88 6.33
N LEU A 156 15.28 -15.71 6.95
CA LEU A 156 14.21 -15.11 7.74
C LEU A 156 14.08 -13.62 7.41
N PRO A 157 12.92 -13.02 7.62
CA PRO A 157 12.73 -11.56 7.42
C PRO A 157 13.73 -10.70 8.21
N LYS A 158 14.14 -11.14 9.40
CA LYS A 158 15.16 -10.45 10.19
C LYS A 158 16.49 -10.35 9.45
N ASP A 159 16.91 -11.39 8.72
CA ASP A 159 18.15 -11.37 7.95
C ASP A 159 18.07 -10.30 6.84
N ALA A 160 16.92 -10.18 6.17
CA ALA A 160 16.69 -9.18 5.13
C ALA A 160 16.74 -7.76 5.70
N ILE A 161 16.10 -7.51 6.84
CA ILE A 161 16.10 -6.22 7.54
C ILE A 161 17.53 -5.81 7.91
N LEU A 162 18.32 -6.73 8.44
CA LEU A 162 19.74 -6.48 8.78
C LEU A 162 20.59 -6.15 7.55
N GLN A 163 20.17 -6.58 6.36
CA GLN A 163 20.80 -6.23 5.08
C GLN A 163 20.22 -4.95 4.44
N GLY A 164 19.29 -4.27 5.12
CA GLY A 164 18.67 -3.04 4.64
C GLY A 164 17.50 -3.25 3.65
N ILE A 165 16.91 -4.46 3.61
CA ILE A 165 15.73 -4.74 2.80
C ILE A 165 14.49 -4.60 3.67
N GLY A 166 13.65 -3.59 3.38
CA GLY A 166 12.33 -3.40 4.00
C GLY A 166 11.22 -3.94 3.11
N PHE A 167 10.10 -4.34 3.71
CA PHE A 167 8.91 -4.81 3.01
C PHE A 167 7.65 -4.17 3.57
N LEU A 168 6.87 -3.54 2.70
CA LEU A 168 5.55 -3.02 3.01
C LEU A 168 4.51 -3.88 2.29
N PRO A 169 3.68 -4.67 3.00
CA PRO A 169 2.71 -5.55 2.37
C PRO A 169 1.47 -4.80 1.88
N GLU A 170 0.69 -5.47 1.01
CA GLU A 170 -0.55 -4.94 0.44
C GLU A 170 -1.61 -4.65 1.51
N SER A 171 -1.81 -5.56 2.47
CA SER A 171 -2.75 -5.41 3.57
C SER A 171 -2.05 -5.04 4.87
N LEU A 172 -2.04 -3.75 5.19
CA LEU A 172 -1.44 -3.24 6.43
C LEU A 172 -2.18 -3.73 7.67
N ILE A 173 -3.51 -3.73 7.63
CA ILE A 173 -4.37 -4.10 8.75
C ILE A 173 -4.16 -5.56 9.17
N SER A 174 -4.08 -6.47 8.21
CA SER A 174 -3.99 -7.92 8.51
C SER A 174 -2.55 -8.43 8.68
N GLN A 175 -1.54 -7.70 8.19
CA GLN A 175 -0.18 -8.22 8.09
C GLN A 175 0.86 -7.42 8.88
N VAL A 176 0.59 -6.18 9.25
CA VAL A 176 1.57 -5.30 9.88
C VAL A 176 1.11 -4.74 11.21
N LEU A 177 -0.15 -4.30 11.31
CA LEU A 177 -0.64 -3.59 12.48
C LEU A 177 -1.10 -4.54 13.61
N PHE A 178 -0.62 -4.27 14.80
CA PHE A 178 -1.14 -4.83 16.03
C PHE A 178 -2.27 -3.94 16.54
N LEU A 179 -3.49 -4.15 16.02
CA LEU A 179 -4.63 -3.24 16.20
C LEU A 179 -4.98 -2.97 17.67
N ASP A 180 -4.84 -3.95 18.54
CA ASP A 180 -5.10 -3.82 19.98
C ASP A 180 -3.98 -3.14 20.77
N MET A 181 -2.82 -2.96 20.15
CA MET A 181 -1.68 -2.25 20.76
C MET A 181 -1.74 -0.75 20.49
N SER A 182 -0.94 0.00 21.24
CA SER A 182 -0.88 1.45 21.08
C SER A 182 -0.18 1.88 19.77
N VAL A 183 -0.35 3.14 19.39
CA VAL A 183 0.43 3.78 18.31
C VAL A 183 1.92 3.65 18.61
N ALA A 184 2.32 3.91 19.85
CA ALA A 184 3.73 3.84 20.27
C ALA A 184 4.33 2.44 20.09
N ASP A 185 3.58 1.39 20.47
CA ASP A 185 4.05 0.01 20.31
C ASP A 185 4.19 -0.38 18.84
N ASN A 186 3.24 0.05 17.99
CA ASN A 186 3.27 -0.24 16.56
C ASN A 186 4.44 0.49 15.86
N VAL A 187 4.68 1.76 16.17
CA VAL A 187 5.77 2.55 15.57
C VAL A 187 7.13 1.89 15.78
N VAL A 188 7.38 1.31 16.95
CA VAL A 188 8.67 0.69 17.26
C VAL A 188 8.73 -0.81 16.98
N ALA A 189 7.60 -1.43 16.61
CA ALA A 189 7.51 -2.89 16.44
C ALA A 189 8.55 -3.48 15.47
N ALA A 190 8.87 -2.75 14.41
CA ALA A 190 9.86 -3.16 13.41
C ALA A 190 11.32 -2.97 13.87
N ASN A 191 11.57 -2.15 14.90
CA ASN A 191 12.91 -1.81 15.38
C ASN A 191 13.02 -1.85 16.92
N LEU A 192 12.57 -2.93 17.53
CA LEU A 192 12.65 -3.09 19.01
C LEU A 192 14.08 -3.03 19.55
N GLU A 193 15.07 -3.48 18.78
CA GLU A 193 16.49 -3.43 19.18
C GLU A 193 16.98 -1.99 19.32
N GLY A 194 16.48 -1.06 18.52
CA GLY A 194 16.81 0.37 18.58
C GLY A 194 16.33 1.06 19.85
N VAL A 195 15.25 0.55 20.46
CA VAL A 195 14.64 1.09 21.69
C VAL A 195 14.85 0.20 22.91
N ALA A 196 15.74 -0.78 22.82
CA ALA A 196 16.10 -1.68 23.92
C ALA A 196 17.55 -1.50 24.35
N GLU A 197 17.82 -1.70 25.64
CA GLU A 197 19.16 -1.78 26.19
C GLU A 197 19.26 -3.03 27.04
N ARG A 198 20.24 -3.90 26.73
CA ARG A 198 20.44 -5.19 27.42
C ARG A 198 19.18 -6.04 27.50
N GLY A 199 18.34 -6.01 26.46
CA GLY A 199 17.08 -6.76 26.38
C GLY A 199 15.89 -6.12 27.13
N VAL A 200 16.05 -4.92 27.67
CA VAL A 200 14.98 -4.17 28.35
C VAL A 200 14.55 -2.98 27.50
N LEU A 201 13.25 -2.89 27.23
CA LEU A 201 12.67 -1.77 26.45
C LEU A 201 12.70 -0.47 27.24
N LYS A 202 13.15 0.60 26.61
CA LYS A 202 13.19 1.96 27.15
C LYS A 202 11.86 2.69 26.89
N LEU A 203 10.90 2.55 27.76
CA LEU A 203 9.54 3.10 27.58
C LEU A 203 9.53 4.62 27.29
N ARG A 204 10.45 5.39 27.87
CA ARG A 204 10.56 6.83 27.58
C ARG A 204 11.01 7.10 26.15
N GLN A 205 11.96 6.32 25.64
CA GLN A 205 12.44 6.44 24.26
C GLN A 205 11.34 6.04 23.28
N ILE A 206 10.63 4.93 23.54
CA ILE A 206 9.47 4.49 22.73
C ILE A 206 8.43 5.60 22.60
N LYS A 207 8.08 6.21 23.74
CA LYS A 207 7.12 7.32 23.74
C LYS A 207 7.62 8.51 22.93
N GLN A 208 8.89 8.89 23.09
CA GLN A 208 9.48 10.02 22.37
C GLN A 208 9.50 9.78 20.86
N GLU A 209 9.98 8.63 20.41
CA GLU A 209 10.00 8.28 18.98
C GLU A 209 8.60 8.28 18.39
N ALA A 210 7.61 7.73 19.10
CA ALA A 210 6.24 7.75 18.63
C ALA A 210 5.68 9.17 18.52
N GLU A 211 5.96 10.05 19.47
CA GLU A 211 5.53 11.46 19.44
C GLU A 211 6.20 12.20 18.27
N ASP A 212 7.46 11.94 18.00
CA ASP A 212 8.20 12.52 16.87
C ASP A 212 7.58 12.10 15.53
N TYR A 213 7.28 10.81 15.33
CA TYR A 213 6.61 10.32 14.12
C TYR A 213 5.16 10.81 14.01
N ILE A 214 4.41 10.92 15.11
CA ILE A 214 3.06 11.50 15.11
C ILE A 214 3.10 12.92 14.53
N GLN A 215 4.07 13.73 14.92
CA GLN A 215 4.23 15.09 14.42
C GLN A 215 4.69 15.13 12.96
N GLN A 216 5.74 14.36 12.61
CA GLN A 216 6.32 14.34 11.26
C GLN A 216 5.31 13.88 10.20
N LEU A 217 4.55 12.83 10.50
CA LEU A 217 3.56 12.24 9.59
C LEU A 217 2.16 12.82 9.77
N ARG A 218 1.99 13.75 10.73
CA ARG A 218 0.69 14.37 11.06
C ARG A 218 -0.38 13.30 11.30
N ILE A 219 -0.08 12.34 12.18
CA ILE A 219 -1.02 11.30 12.60
C ILE A 219 -2.06 11.95 13.50
N VAL A 220 -3.34 11.85 13.14
CA VAL A 220 -4.43 12.35 13.97
C VAL A 220 -4.77 11.33 15.03
N THR A 221 -4.29 11.54 16.24
CA THR A 221 -4.50 10.71 17.42
C THR A 221 -4.53 11.56 18.69
N PRO A 222 -5.34 11.20 19.72
CA PRO A 222 -5.34 11.91 21.01
C PRO A 222 -4.01 11.77 21.77
N SER A 223 -3.31 10.65 21.61
CA SER A 223 -2.02 10.38 22.26
C SER A 223 -1.30 9.21 21.60
N SER A 224 0.00 9.04 21.88
CA SER A 224 0.76 7.87 21.46
C SER A 224 0.31 6.55 22.10
N GLN A 225 -0.48 6.62 23.19
CA GLN A 225 -1.04 5.46 23.88
C GLN A 225 -2.41 5.00 23.33
N GLN A 226 -2.98 5.75 22.37
CA GLN A 226 -4.23 5.36 21.71
C GLN A 226 -4.05 4.02 20.97
N LYS A 227 -5.02 3.11 21.13
CA LYS A 227 -5.05 1.87 20.32
C LYS A 227 -5.21 2.19 18.84
N VAL A 228 -4.45 1.51 17.99
CA VAL A 228 -4.47 1.70 16.53
C VAL A 228 -5.84 1.36 15.94
N LEU A 229 -6.58 0.41 16.53
CA LEU A 229 -7.94 0.06 16.12
C LEU A 229 -8.90 1.27 16.07
N ASN A 230 -8.68 2.26 16.92
CA ASN A 230 -9.54 3.44 17.04
C ASN A 230 -9.16 4.58 16.08
N LEU A 231 -8.13 4.39 15.24
CA LEU A 231 -7.73 5.35 14.22
C LEU A 231 -8.49 5.12 12.91
N SER A 232 -8.66 6.19 12.13
CA SER A 232 -9.12 6.05 10.74
C SER A 232 -8.09 5.29 9.90
N GLY A 233 -8.53 4.62 8.82
CA GLY A 233 -7.66 3.84 7.95
C GLY A 233 -6.44 4.63 7.43
N GLY A 234 -6.62 5.90 7.06
CA GLY A 234 -5.51 6.77 6.65
C GLY A 234 -4.51 7.08 7.76
N ASN A 235 -4.95 7.18 9.03
CA ASN A 235 -4.03 7.33 10.16
C ASN A 235 -3.36 5.99 10.52
N GLN A 236 -4.05 4.87 10.37
CA GLN A 236 -3.45 3.54 10.49
C GLN A 236 -2.31 3.33 9.49
N GLN A 237 -2.50 3.77 8.23
CA GLN A 237 -1.44 3.73 7.21
C GLN A 237 -0.20 4.56 7.56
N LYS A 238 -0.36 5.64 8.30
CA LYS A 238 0.76 6.49 8.73
C LYS A 238 1.53 5.93 9.92
N VAL A 239 0.93 5.00 10.67
CA VAL A 239 1.57 4.33 11.81
C VAL A 239 2.57 3.27 11.35
N VAL A 240 2.37 2.69 10.16
CA VAL A 240 3.28 1.75 9.49
C VAL A 240 4.38 2.47 8.75
#